data_37cdd22d4a02ac4251c978332800d7af
#
_entry.id   37cdd22d4a02ac4251c978332800d7af
#
_cell.length_a   1.000
_cell.length_b   1.000
_cell.length_c   1.000
_cell.angle_alpha   90.00
_cell.angle_beta   90.00
_cell.angle_gamma   90.00
#
_symmetry.space_group_name_H-M   'P 1'
#
loop_
_entity.id
_entity.type
_entity.pdbx_description
1 polymer ?
#
loop_
_entity_poly.entity_id
_entity_poly.type
_entity_poly.pdbx_seq_one_letter_code
_entity_poly.pdbx_strand_id
1 'polypeptide(L)'
;VLLSSGFCLRTFSDLPRAAGRRRNDLPQELCKVQDHDVAHLVAQRIVDLFQIVCHHPVILLRGPIASVNTFRLPFPKFSILKNKLRISAKFVIVRVIQIVTKEAIMIIKSVAVLGAGAVGSYVIWGLSEKKDIRLGVIASGERAKRLKNKGCKINDTVYHPEVWTPEEAHGVDFLIVSLKYGALPGALDNITAVTGENTVIMSLMNGVDSEEIIAEKVGAEHLLHAVIKVASHKENDGYVFNPEATLGIIFGEVSAPYDSERVQAVLDLFSGTGLHYRATDCILEEIWSKFRLNVCNNLPQAILGAGVGCYRDSVHMKAISDGLRAELMAIAEAKGIDISKADVSSGRGSAVPPTARYSTLQDLDAGRHTEIDMFSGALIRMGKELGIPTPYNEFTYHMIKALEEKNDGRFDYSGSEE
;
A
#
# COMPACT_ATOMS: atom_id res chain seq x y z
N VAL A 1 33.69 23.91 5.56
CA VAL A 1 34.56 23.31 6.58
C VAL A 1 33.91 21.97 6.95
N LEU A 2 34.59 20.90 6.56
CA LEU A 2 34.29 19.50 6.87
C LEU A 2 34.30 19.23 8.38
N LEU A 3 33.34 18.45 8.89
CA LEU A 3 33.59 17.55 10.01
C LEU A 3 32.69 16.32 9.86
N SER A 4 33.36 15.23 9.57
CA SER A 4 32.92 13.85 9.63
C SER A 4 32.72 13.40 11.08
N SER A 5 31.62 12.74 11.39
CA SER A 5 31.55 11.81 12.52
C SER A 5 30.64 10.65 12.14
N GLY A 6 31.30 9.54 11.79
CA GLY A 6 30.65 8.26 11.54
C GLY A 6 30.09 7.70 12.84
N PHE A 7 28.84 7.32 12.83
CA PHE A 7 28.26 6.39 13.80
C PHE A 7 28.05 5.04 13.12
N CYS A 8 28.83 4.07 13.52
CA CYS A 8 28.75 2.69 13.09
C CYS A 8 27.67 1.99 13.91
N LEU A 9 26.50 1.73 13.32
CA LEU A 9 25.52 0.79 13.87
C LEU A 9 25.98 -0.64 13.59
N ARG A 10 26.42 -1.34 14.63
CA ARG A 10 26.67 -2.79 14.55
C ARG A 10 25.34 -3.52 14.42
N THR A 11 25.20 -4.24 13.34
CA THR A 11 24.11 -5.18 13.08
C THR A 11 24.22 -6.41 13.99
N PHE A 12 23.08 -6.90 14.45
CA PHE A 12 22.90 -8.13 15.25
C PHE A 12 23.15 -9.39 14.38
N SER A 13 24.38 -9.66 14.01
CA SER A 13 24.75 -10.88 13.25
C SER A 13 25.82 -11.76 13.89
N ASP A 14 26.30 -11.44 15.12
CA ASP A 14 27.35 -12.21 15.76
C ASP A 14 26.93 -12.74 17.13
N LEU A 15 26.14 -13.81 17.13
CA LEU A 15 26.01 -14.71 18.27
C LEU A 15 26.16 -16.17 17.82
N PRO A 16 26.99 -16.98 18.49
CA PRO A 16 27.31 -18.33 18.06
C PRO A 16 26.14 -19.30 18.33
N ARG A 17 25.93 -20.19 17.34
CA ARG A 17 25.02 -21.34 17.47
C ARG A 17 25.50 -22.27 18.56
N ALA A 18 24.75 -22.43 19.63
CA ALA A 18 24.88 -23.53 20.59
C ALA A 18 23.63 -24.41 20.53
N ALA A 19 23.89 -25.71 20.41
CA ALA A 19 22.93 -26.77 20.22
C ALA A 19 22.05 -27.07 21.44
N GLY A 20 20.79 -27.41 21.16
CA GLY A 20 20.01 -28.42 21.88
C GLY A 20 19.60 -28.12 23.31
N ARG A 21 18.41 -27.52 23.53
CA ARG A 21 17.59 -27.82 24.70
C ARG A 21 16.10 -27.77 24.34
N ARG A 22 15.33 -28.68 24.99
CA ARG A 22 13.93 -28.97 24.72
C ARG A 22 13.02 -27.81 25.15
N ARG A 23 11.91 -27.63 24.41
CA ARG A 23 10.75 -26.81 24.78
C ARG A 23 10.19 -27.30 26.11
N ASN A 24 10.29 -26.54 27.18
CA ASN A 24 9.45 -26.52 28.38
C ASN A 24 10.12 -25.85 29.57
N ASP A 25 10.77 -24.71 29.44
CA ASP A 25 11.14 -23.88 30.57
C ASP A 25 11.37 -22.43 30.10
N LEU A 26 10.29 -21.70 29.90
CA LEU A 26 10.33 -20.24 29.81
C LEU A 26 9.66 -19.67 31.07
N PRO A 27 10.36 -18.83 31.84
CA PRO A 27 9.76 -18.19 33.02
C PRO A 27 8.66 -17.21 32.60
N GLN A 28 7.60 -17.15 33.39
CA GLN A 28 6.41 -16.30 33.28
C GLN A 28 6.68 -14.79 33.49
N GLU A 29 7.88 -14.29 33.23
CA GLU A 29 8.26 -12.89 33.49
C GLU A 29 8.32 -11.97 32.24
N LEU A 30 7.89 -12.42 31.07
CA LEU A 30 7.97 -11.63 29.83
C LEU A 30 6.62 -11.03 29.37
N CYS A 31 5.67 -10.85 30.26
CA CYS A 31 4.41 -10.14 29.99
C CYS A 31 4.16 -9.00 30.99
N LYS A 32 5.14 -8.14 31.20
CA LYS A 32 4.95 -6.80 31.78
C LYS A 32 5.85 -5.84 30.99
N VAL A 33 5.34 -5.31 29.88
CA VAL A 33 5.77 -3.99 29.43
C VAL A 33 5.29 -3.04 30.52
N GLN A 34 6.18 -2.71 31.42
CA GLN A 34 5.87 -1.83 32.54
C GLN A 34 5.78 -0.40 31.99
N ASP A 35 4.83 0.37 32.51
CA ASP A 35 4.64 1.81 32.31
C ASP A 35 5.94 2.66 32.42
N HIS A 36 7.02 2.07 32.87
CA HIS A 36 8.35 2.64 32.99
C HIS A 36 9.03 2.91 31.64
N ASP A 37 8.85 2.07 30.64
CA ASP A 37 9.55 2.20 29.35
C ASP A 37 8.89 3.28 28.48
N VAL A 38 7.57 3.40 28.54
CA VAL A 38 6.82 4.47 27.87
C VAL A 38 7.16 5.82 28.51
N ALA A 39 7.25 5.89 29.83
CA ALA A 39 7.65 7.13 30.54
C ALA A 39 9.08 7.55 30.21
N HIS A 40 9.99 6.60 29.96
CA HIS A 40 11.37 6.89 29.61
C HIS A 40 11.49 7.40 28.15
N LEU A 41 10.72 6.84 27.22
CA LEU A 41 10.67 7.27 25.82
C LEU A 41 10.05 8.68 25.70
N VAL A 42 8.98 8.95 26.43
CA VAL A 42 8.33 10.26 26.50
C VAL A 42 9.27 11.31 27.11
N ALA A 43 9.99 10.95 28.19
CA ALA A 43 10.98 11.84 28.81
C ALA A 43 12.13 12.16 27.86
N GLN A 44 12.61 11.19 27.08
CA GLN A 44 13.69 11.41 26.11
C GLN A 44 13.24 12.33 24.97
N ARG A 45 12.05 12.13 24.40
CA ARG A 45 11.50 13.02 23.36
C ARG A 45 11.24 14.45 23.86
N ILE A 46 10.85 14.62 25.12
CA ILE A 46 10.70 15.94 25.73
C ILE A 46 12.06 16.66 25.82
N VAL A 47 13.13 15.94 26.11
CA VAL A 47 14.50 16.49 26.19
C VAL A 47 14.98 16.89 24.79
N ASP A 48 14.73 16.07 23.80
CA ASP A 48 15.12 16.34 22.40
C ASP A 48 14.39 17.59 21.85
N LEU A 49 13.10 17.73 22.15
CA LEU A 49 12.32 18.93 21.82
C LEU A 49 12.83 20.19 22.53
N PHE A 50 13.25 20.09 23.80
CA PHE A 50 13.84 21.21 24.51
C PHE A 50 15.20 21.62 23.94
N GLN A 51 16.00 20.70 23.46
CA GLN A 51 17.26 21.01 22.76
C GLN A 51 17.03 21.74 21.43
N ILE A 52 15.96 21.37 20.69
CA ILE A 52 15.60 22.00 19.41
C ILE A 52 15.05 23.41 19.61
N VAL A 53 14.24 23.64 20.65
CA VAL A 53 13.52 24.90 20.87
C VAL A 53 14.35 25.92 21.63
N CYS A 54 15.27 25.53 22.51
CA CYS A 54 15.96 26.43 23.40
C CYS A 54 17.45 26.63 23.11
N HIS A 55 18.08 25.95 22.17
CA HIS A 55 19.51 26.02 21.82
C HIS A 55 20.48 25.91 22.99
N HIS A 56 20.07 25.34 24.13
CA HIS A 56 20.91 25.16 25.32
C HIS A 56 20.91 23.71 25.79
N PRO A 57 22.08 23.14 26.17
CA PRO A 57 22.17 21.76 26.67
C PRO A 57 21.47 21.63 28.02
N VAL A 58 20.54 20.72 28.15
CA VAL A 58 19.88 20.33 29.40
C VAL A 58 20.69 19.20 30.04
N ILE A 59 21.28 19.45 31.24
CA ILE A 59 22.00 18.43 31.98
C ILE A 59 20.95 17.58 32.76
N LEU A 60 20.79 16.35 32.38
CA LEU A 60 19.96 15.34 33.08
C LEU A 60 20.81 14.69 34.18
N LEU A 61 20.46 14.92 35.43
CA LEU A 61 20.98 14.15 36.56
C LEU A 61 20.17 12.85 36.65
N ARG A 62 20.84 11.70 36.44
CA ARG A 62 20.26 10.36 36.62
C ARG A 62 19.95 10.09 38.09
N GLY A 63 18.66 9.94 38.42
CA GLY A 63 18.17 9.48 39.69
C GLY A 63 16.71 9.03 39.59
N PRO A 64 16.19 8.13 40.46
CA PRO A 64 14.82 7.64 40.34
C PRO A 64 13.83 8.77 40.59
N ILE A 65 12.84 8.89 39.69
CA ILE A 65 11.77 9.90 39.69
C ILE A 65 10.82 9.60 40.89
N ALA A 66 11.14 10.15 42.03
CA ALA A 66 10.27 10.02 43.22
C ALA A 66 9.68 11.36 43.66
N SER A 67 9.63 12.39 42.89
CA SER A 67 8.72 13.56 43.03
C SER A 67 9.08 14.67 42.05
N VAL A 68 8.08 15.32 41.49
CA VAL A 68 8.18 16.45 40.52
C VAL A 68 8.73 17.75 41.14
N ASN A 69 9.31 17.69 42.34
CA ASN A 69 9.67 18.91 43.11
C ASN A 69 11.15 19.29 43.09
N THR A 70 12.03 18.65 42.33
CA THR A 70 13.48 18.97 42.35
C THR A 70 14.07 19.26 41.00
N PHE A 71 13.59 20.31 40.33
CA PHE A 71 14.38 21.00 39.28
C PHE A 71 15.12 22.15 39.92
N ARG A 72 16.41 22.00 40.23
CA ARG A 72 17.31 23.11 40.59
C ARG A 72 18.04 23.60 39.35
N LEU A 73 17.72 24.81 38.91
CA LEU A 73 18.52 25.53 37.92
C LEU A 73 19.67 26.25 38.65
N PRO A 74 20.92 26.22 38.15
CA PRO A 74 22.07 26.85 38.79
C PRO A 74 22.19 28.32 38.34
N PHE A 75 21.34 29.21 38.87
CA PHE A 75 21.59 30.66 38.78
C PHE A 75 21.22 31.36 40.09
N PRO A 76 22.19 32.01 40.76
CA PRO A 76 21.92 32.85 41.94
C PRO A 76 21.54 34.28 41.51
N LYS A 77 20.36 34.73 41.92
CA LYS A 77 19.75 36.04 41.81
C LYS A 77 18.56 36.18 40.84
N PHE A 78 17.40 35.62 41.22
CA PHE A 78 16.11 36.12 40.72
C PHE A 78 14.97 35.59 41.62
N SER A 79 14.69 36.27 42.73
CA SER A 79 13.60 35.85 43.66
C SER A 79 12.20 36.31 43.21
N ILE A 80 12.08 37.23 42.28
CA ILE A 80 10.81 37.81 41.84
C ILE A 80 10.25 37.11 40.56
N LEU A 81 11.11 36.41 39.79
CA LEU A 81 10.66 35.69 38.59
C LEU A 81 10.12 34.27 38.87
N LYS A 82 10.28 33.73 40.08
CA LYS A 82 9.94 32.34 40.40
C LYS A 82 8.46 31.99 40.20
N ASN A 83 7.53 32.92 40.46
CA ASN A 83 6.11 32.64 40.31
C ASN A 83 5.59 32.74 38.85
N LYS A 84 6.13 33.69 38.07
CA LYS A 84 5.78 33.81 36.64
C LYS A 84 6.40 32.70 35.80
N LEU A 85 7.65 32.27 36.10
CA LEU A 85 8.30 31.13 35.43
C LEU A 85 7.66 29.77 35.80
N ARG A 86 7.17 29.61 37.03
CA ARG A 86 6.43 28.39 37.43
C ARG A 86 5.09 28.23 36.69
N ILE A 87 4.39 29.37 36.47
CA ILE A 87 3.13 29.37 35.70
C ILE A 87 3.44 29.12 34.21
N SER A 88 4.48 29.73 33.67
CA SER A 88 4.89 29.54 32.28
C SER A 88 5.39 28.13 32.00
N ALA A 89 6.19 27.54 32.88
CA ALA A 89 6.65 26.14 32.74
C ALA A 89 5.51 25.12 32.85
N LYS A 90 4.55 25.32 33.77
CA LYS A 90 3.34 24.49 33.83
C LYS A 90 2.49 24.65 32.56
N PHE A 91 2.36 25.86 32.01
CA PHE A 91 1.60 26.08 30.78
C PHE A 91 2.30 25.47 29.55
N VAL A 92 3.63 25.54 29.49
CA VAL A 92 4.44 24.92 28.44
C VAL A 92 4.39 23.40 28.55
N ILE A 93 4.53 22.84 29.76
CA ILE A 93 4.41 21.38 29.98
C ILE A 93 3.00 20.90 29.65
N VAL A 94 1.95 21.59 30.07
CA VAL A 94 0.56 21.25 29.72
C VAL A 94 0.32 21.39 28.22
N ARG A 95 0.85 22.40 27.54
CA ARG A 95 0.75 22.51 26.09
C ARG A 95 1.60 21.47 25.35
N VAL A 96 2.79 21.15 25.80
CA VAL A 96 3.63 20.07 25.24
C VAL A 96 2.95 18.71 25.48
N ILE A 97 2.41 18.46 26.66
CA ILE A 97 1.59 17.26 26.92
C ILE A 97 0.33 17.29 26.03
N GLN A 98 -0.36 18.41 25.86
CA GLN A 98 -1.50 18.52 24.97
C GLN A 98 -1.13 18.37 23.48
N ILE A 99 0.07 18.78 23.07
CA ILE A 99 0.57 18.55 21.70
C ILE A 99 0.96 17.09 21.53
N VAL A 100 1.71 16.51 22.49
CA VAL A 100 2.12 15.09 22.48
C VAL A 100 0.92 14.13 22.67
N THR A 101 -0.10 14.53 23.45
CA THR A 101 -1.36 13.75 23.57
C THR A 101 -2.36 14.05 22.48
N LYS A 102 -2.13 15.06 21.63
CA LYS A 102 -2.98 15.39 20.50
C LYS A 102 -2.51 14.78 19.17
N GLU A 103 -1.32 14.23 19.13
CA GLU A 103 -0.94 13.22 18.15
C GLU A 103 -1.62 11.91 18.61
N ALA A 104 -2.91 11.80 18.33
CA ALA A 104 -3.65 10.57 18.56
C ALA A 104 -3.02 9.51 17.65
N ILE A 105 -2.27 8.58 18.24
CA ILE A 105 -1.74 7.42 17.51
C ILE A 105 -2.90 6.83 16.73
N MET A 106 -2.83 6.86 15.42
CA MET A 106 -3.85 6.28 14.57
C MET A 106 -3.84 4.75 14.76
N ILE A 107 -4.97 4.20 15.18
CA ILE A 107 -5.12 2.74 15.37
C ILE A 107 -6.25 2.27 14.46
N ILE A 108 -5.96 1.34 13.56
CA ILE A 108 -6.95 0.74 12.67
C ILE A 108 -7.64 -0.42 13.40
N LYS A 109 -8.93 -0.28 13.66
CA LYS A 109 -9.79 -1.30 14.30
C LYS A 109 -10.89 -1.82 13.37
N SER A 110 -11.18 -1.11 12.28
CA SER A 110 -12.18 -1.50 11.29
C SER A 110 -11.59 -1.39 9.88
N VAL A 111 -11.71 -2.48 9.12
CA VAL A 111 -11.20 -2.59 7.76
C VAL A 111 -12.33 -3.03 6.83
N ALA A 112 -12.58 -2.25 5.80
CA ALA A 112 -13.52 -2.60 4.74
C ALA A 112 -12.77 -2.93 3.45
N VAL A 113 -13.18 -4.00 2.77
CA VAL A 113 -12.65 -4.38 1.45
C VAL A 113 -13.74 -4.21 0.41
N LEU A 114 -13.54 -3.28 -0.51
CA LEU A 114 -14.40 -3.08 -1.67
C LEU A 114 -13.79 -3.84 -2.87
N GLY A 115 -14.34 -5.03 -3.15
CA GLY A 115 -13.86 -5.92 -4.20
C GLY A 115 -13.15 -7.18 -3.67
N ALA A 116 -13.90 -8.25 -3.39
CA ALA A 116 -13.36 -9.56 -3.03
C ALA A 116 -13.02 -10.38 -4.29
N GLY A 117 -12.16 -9.82 -5.15
CA GLY A 117 -11.56 -10.46 -6.33
C GLY A 117 -10.21 -11.10 -5.99
N ALA A 118 -9.37 -11.35 -7.00
CA ALA A 118 -8.05 -11.96 -6.82
C ALA A 118 -7.16 -11.19 -5.81
N VAL A 119 -7.11 -9.86 -5.94
CA VAL A 119 -6.35 -8.97 -5.05
C VAL A 119 -7.00 -8.88 -3.67
N GLY A 120 -8.32 -8.61 -3.61
CA GLY A 120 -9.03 -8.49 -2.33
C GLY A 120 -9.01 -9.79 -1.52
N SER A 121 -8.97 -10.94 -2.19
CA SER A 121 -8.83 -12.23 -1.51
C SER A 121 -7.51 -12.37 -0.77
N TYR A 122 -6.40 -11.84 -1.31
CA TYR A 122 -5.12 -11.84 -0.60
C TYR A 122 -5.19 -11.04 0.70
N VAL A 123 -5.85 -9.87 0.67
CA VAL A 123 -6.05 -9.04 1.86
C VAL A 123 -6.97 -9.73 2.88
N ILE A 124 -8.12 -10.28 2.41
CA ILE A 124 -9.07 -11.00 3.28
C ILE A 124 -8.36 -12.17 3.96
N TRP A 125 -7.60 -12.95 3.20
CA TRP A 125 -6.81 -14.06 3.75
C TRP A 125 -5.86 -13.60 4.87
N GLY A 126 -5.08 -12.55 4.61
CA GLY A 126 -4.08 -12.10 5.57
C GLY A 126 -4.67 -11.48 6.85
N LEU A 127 -5.81 -10.80 6.74
CA LEU A 127 -6.43 -10.10 7.87
C LEU A 127 -7.46 -10.94 8.64
N SER A 128 -7.94 -12.05 8.06
CA SER A 128 -9.02 -12.86 8.68
C SER A 128 -8.64 -13.48 10.02
N GLU A 129 -7.36 -13.73 10.26
CA GLU A 129 -6.87 -14.30 11.53
C GLU A 129 -6.66 -13.23 12.63
N LYS A 130 -6.74 -11.95 12.28
CA LYS A 130 -6.51 -10.85 13.21
C LYS A 130 -7.78 -10.55 14.01
N LYS A 131 -7.78 -10.94 15.29
CA LYS A 131 -8.97 -10.90 16.18
C LYS A 131 -9.27 -9.53 16.79
N ASP A 132 -8.33 -8.61 16.70
CA ASP A 132 -8.42 -7.29 17.31
C ASP A 132 -8.96 -6.21 16.35
N ILE A 133 -9.40 -6.62 15.15
CA ILE A 133 -10.04 -5.77 14.14
C ILE A 133 -11.40 -6.33 13.70
N ARG A 134 -12.24 -5.46 13.18
CA ARG A 134 -13.44 -5.84 12.43
C ARG A 134 -13.08 -5.81 10.94
N LEU A 135 -13.24 -6.94 10.25
CA LEU A 135 -12.99 -7.08 8.82
C LEU A 135 -14.31 -7.32 8.09
N GLY A 136 -14.66 -6.42 7.17
CA GLY A 136 -15.86 -6.54 6.36
C GLY A 136 -15.60 -6.41 4.86
N VAL A 137 -16.47 -7.01 4.07
CA VAL A 137 -16.49 -6.85 2.60
C VAL A 137 -17.71 -6.05 2.23
N ILE A 138 -17.52 -4.99 1.44
CA ILE A 138 -18.62 -4.16 0.96
C ILE A 138 -19.28 -4.87 -0.23
N ALA A 139 -20.57 -5.18 -0.07
CA ALA A 139 -21.35 -5.82 -1.11
C ALA A 139 -22.85 -5.54 -0.92
N SER A 140 -23.59 -5.58 -2.04
CA SER A 140 -25.05 -5.44 -2.07
C SER A 140 -25.73 -6.54 -2.89
N GLY A 141 -27.05 -6.64 -2.78
CA GLY A 141 -27.87 -7.55 -3.59
C GLY A 141 -27.44 -9.02 -3.49
N GLU A 142 -27.45 -9.73 -4.63
CA GLU A 142 -27.13 -11.14 -4.71
C GLU A 142 -25.67 -11.46 -4.32
N ARG A 143 -24.74 -10.49 -4.53
CA ARG A 143 -23.35 -10.65 -4.14
C ARG A 143 -23.21 -10.70 -2.62
N ALA A 144 -23.92 -9.83 -1.90
CA ALA A 144 -23.96 -9.84 -0.44
C ALA A 144 -24.55 -11.15 0.11
N LYS A 145 -25.66 -11.61 -0.46
CA LYS A 145 -26.27 -12.90 -0.08
C LYS A 145 -25.31 -14.06 -0.29
N ARG A 146 -24.62 -14.09 -1.43
CA ARG A 146 -23.63 -15.14 -1.71
C ARG A 146 -22.47 -15.11 -0.71
N LEU A 147 -21.91 -13.93 -0.41
CA LEU A 147 -20.81 -13.81 0.54
C LEU A 147 -21.23 -14.21 1.95
N LYS A 148 -22.41 -13.79 2.42
CA LYS A 148 -22.96 -14.20 3.72
C LYS A 148 -23.16 -15.72 3.83
N ASN A 149 -23.63 -16.37 2.75
CA ASN A 149 -23.94 -17.80 2.77
C ASN A 149 -22.71 -18.68 2.50
N LYS A 150 -21.86 -18.31 1.56
CA LYS A 150 -20.73 -19.14 1.09
C LYS A 150 -19.36 -18.66 1.56
N GLY A 151 -19.25 -17.46 2.09
CA GLY A 151 -17.97 -16.84 2.42
C GLY A 151 -17.11 -16.55 1.19
N CYS A 152 -15.81 -16.37 1.46
CA CYS A 152 -14.74 -16.19 0.48
C CYS A 152 -13.85 -17.44 0.50
N LYS A 153 -13.88 -18.24 -0.55
CA LYS A 153 -12.97 -19.38 -0.71
C LYS A 153 -11.62 -18.87 -1.21
N ILE A 154 -10.58 -19.08 -0.43
CA ILE A 154 -9.22 -18.59 -0.70
C ILE A 154 -8.26 -19.73 -0.41
N ASN A 155 -7.47 -20.12 -1.41
CA ASN A 155 -6.75 -21.38 -1.39
C ASN A 155 -7.76 -22.51 -1.04
N ASP A 156 -7.50 -23.35 -0.10
CA ASP A 156 -8.41 -24.43 0.29
C ASP A 156 -9.30 -24.09 1.51
N THR A 157 -9.32 -22.83 1.93
CA THR A 157 -10.03 -22.38 3.13
C THR A 157 -11.16 -21.42 2.78
N VAL A 158 -12.29 -21.52 3.50
CA VAL A 158 -13.40 -20.58 3.39
C VAL A 158 -13.36 -19.62 4.55
N TYR A 159 -13.25 -18.32 4.25
CA TYR A 159 -13.25 -17.23 5.19
C TYR A 159 -14.61 -16.54 5.21
N HIS A 160 -15.05 -16.11 6.39
CA HIS A 160 -16.35 -15.45 6.59
C HIS A 160 -16.16 -14.04 7.18
N PRO A 161 -15.61 -13.08 6.42
CA PRO A 161 -15.61 -11.68 6.86
C PRO A 161 -17.04 -11.17 7.02
N GLU A 162 -17.25 -10.12 7.80
CA GLU A 162 -18.55 -9.43 7.82
C GLU A 162 -18.90 -8.95 6.40
N VAL A 163 -20.19 -8.79 6.11
CA VAL A 163 -20.66 -8.26 4.82
C VAL A 163 -21.48 -7.03 5.10
N TRP A 164 -20.97 -5.88 4.70
CA TRP A 164 -21.54 -4.56 4.97
C TRP A 164 -22.11 -3.91 3.71
N THR A 165 -23.13 -3.09 3.88
CA THR A 165 -23.48 -2.07 2.88
C THR A 165 -22.49 -0.90 3.01
N PRO A 166 -22.41 0.01 2.02
CA PRO A 166 -21.59 1.21 2.15
C PRO A 166 -21.93 2.05 3.39
N GLU A 167 -23.22 2.17 3.72
CA GLU A 167 -23.70 2.92 4.88
C GLU A 167 -23.31 2.25 6.21
N GLU A 168 -23.39 0.93 6.29
CA GLU A 168 -22.93 0.15 7.46
C GLU A 168 -21.42 0.26 7.69
N ALA A 169 -20.66 0.49 6.61
CA ALA A 169 -19.22 0.67 6.63
C ALA A 169 -18.77 2.14 6.77
N HIS A 170 -19.72 3.09 6.90
CA HIS A 170 -19.37 4.51 7.02
C HIS A 170 -18.43 4.78 8.19
N GLY A 171 -17.34 5.50 7.93
CA GLY A 171 -16.35 5.87 8.94
C GLY A 171 -15.46 4.74 9.40
N VAL A 172 -15.30 3.65 8.63
CA VAL A 172 -14.25 2.65 8.91
C VAL A 172 -12.88 3.32 8.91
N ASP A 173 -11.97 2.81 9.73
CA ASP A 173 -10.62 3.37 9.82
C ASP A 173 -9.83 3.17 8.52
N PHE A 174 -10.05 2.02 7.83
CA PHE A 174 -9.29 1.67 6.64
C PHE A 174 -10.19 1.04 5.56
N LEU A 175 -10.20 1.66 4.38
CA LEU A 175 -10.89 1.14 3.19
C LEU A 175 -9.86 0.68 2.15
N ILE A 176 -9.95 -0.59 1.76
CA ILE A 176 -9.15 -1.16 0.67
C ILE A 176 -10.02 -1.31 -0.57
N VAL A 177 -9.61 -0.65 -1.66
CA VAL A 177 -10.27 -0.71 -2.97
C VAL A 177 -9.48 -1.66 -3.87
N SER A 178 -10.12 -2.76 -4.30
CA SER A 178 -9.50 -3.80 -5.15
C SER A 178 -10.46 -4.28 -6.24
N LEU A 179 -11.00 -3.33 -6.96
CA LEU A 179 -11.94 -3.54 -8.06
C LEU A 179 -11.21 -3.79 -9.39
N LYS A 180 -11.92 -4.33 -10.37
CA LYS A 180 -11.54 -4.18 -11.76
C LYS A 180 -11.79 -2.73 -12.20
N TYR A 181 -10.90 -2.17 -13.05
CA TYR A 181 -10.91 -0.76 -13.43
C TYR A 181 -12.27 -0.28 -13.96
N GLY A 182 -12.89 -1.05 -14.85
CA GLY A 182 -14.21 -0.72 -15.41
C GLY A 182 -15.34 -0.64 -14.37
N ALA A 183 -15.13 -1.14 -13.15
CA ALA A 183 -16.12 -1.05 -12.07
C ALA A 183 -15.91 0.20 -11.18
N LEU A 184 -14.77 0.88 -11.29
CA LEU A 184 -14.45 2.02 -10.42
C LEU A 184 -15.44 3.18 -10.57
N PRO A 185 -15.81 3.64 -11.80
CA PRO A 185 -16.76 4.74 -11.93
C PRO A 185 -18.10 4.49 -11.23
N GLY A 186 -18.64 3.27 -11.35
CA GLY A 186 -19.88 2.87 -10.68
C GLY A 186 -19.75 2.63 -9.17
N ALA A 187 -18.53 2.60 -8.65
CA ALA A 187 -18.25 2.37 -7.22
C ALA A 187 -17.92 3.66 -6.44
N LEU A 188 -17.73 4.80 -7.12
CA LEU A 188 -17.32 6.06 -6.48
C LEU A 188 -18.31 6.54 -5.42
N ASP A 189 -19.61 6.40 -5.66
CA ASP A 189 -20.63 6.76 -4.68
C ASP A 189 -20.56 5.85 -3.43
N ASN A 190 -20.27 4.57 -3.61
CA ASN A 190 -20.05 3.65 -2.49
C ASN A 190 -18.79 4.01 -1.70
N ILE A 191 -17.69 4.38 -2.38
CA ILE A 191 -16.45 4.83 -1.73
C ILE A 191 -16.75 6.08 -0.91
N THR A 192 -17.46 7.05 -1.48
CA THR A 192 -17.88 8.28 -0.78
C THR A 192 -18.75 7.96 0.46
N ALA A 193 -19.71 7.05 0.33
CA ALA A 193 -20.58 6.67 1.45
C ALA A 193 -19.81 6.00 2.60
N VAL A 194 -18.76 5.24 2.29
CA VAL A 194 -17.90 4.58 3.28
C VAL A 194 -16.96 5.56 3.98
N THR A 195 -16.50 6.59 3.26
CA THR A 195 -15.47 7.51 3.73
C THR A 195 -16.02 8.42 4.84
N GLY A 196 -15.41 8.33 6.03
CA GLY A 196 -15.61 9.28 7.13
C GLY A 196 -14.40 10.19 7.29
N GLU A 197 -14.43 11.10 8.24
CA GLU A 197 -13.40 12.13 8.47
C GLU A 197 -11.96 11.57 8.57
N ASN A 198 -11.80 10.41 9.20
CA ASN A 198 -10.50 9.81 9.47
C ASN A 198 -10.25 8.51 8.67
N THR A 199 -11.09 8.19 7.70
CA THR A 199 -10.92 6.98 6.89
C THR A 199 -9.68 7.10 6.00
N VAL A 200 -8.76 6.15 6.09
CA VAL A 200 -7.65 5.99 5.15
C VAL A 200 -8.08 5.05 4.04
N ILE A 201 -7.82 5.43 2.79
CA ILE A 201 -8.18 4.66 1.61
C ILE A 201 -6.89 4.20 0.91
N MET A 202 -6.80 2.91 0.64
CA MET A 202 -5.72 2.31 -0.13
C MET A 202 -6.28 1.64 -1.37
N SER A 203 -5.90 2.12 -2.57
CA SER A 203 -6.19 1.42 -3.81
C SER A 203 -5.12 0.36 -4.06
N LEU A 204 -5.57 -0.88 -4.26
CA LEU A 204 -4.74 -2.00 -4.72
C LEU A 204 -5.08 -2.39 -6.15
N MET A 205 -5.70 -1.49 -6.88
CA MET A 205 -5.99 -1.67 -8.29
C MET A 205 -4.69 -1.63 -9.11
N ASN A 206 -4.74 -2.18 -10.30
CA ASN A 206 -3.65 -1.94 -11.25
C ASN A 206 -3.77 -0.52 -11.81
N GLY A 207 -2.77 -0.09 -12.61
CA GLY A 207 -2.78 1.24 -13.22
C GLY A 207 -2.07 2.29 -12.38
N VAL A 208 -2.31 3.56 -12.69
CA VAL A 208 -1.62 4.72 -12.11
C VAL A 208 -2.55 5.89 -11.82
N ASP A 209 -3.85 5.75 -12.08
CA ASP A 209 -4.84 6.84 -12.02
C ASP A 209 -6.02 6.58 -11.06
N SER A 210 -6.09 5.39 -10.44
CA SER A 210 -7.20 5.05 -9.53
C SER A 210 -7.26 5.96 -8.30
N GLU A 211 -6.11 6.31 -7.75
CA GLU A 211 -6.00 7.18 -6.60
C GLU A 211 -6.43 8.62 -6.94
N GLU A 212 -6.03 9.14 -8.11
CA GLU A 212 -6.46 10.45 -8.60
C GLU A 212 -7.99 10.49 -8.78
N ILE A 213 -8.57 9.45 -9.43
CA ILE A 213 -10.02 9.32 -9.64
C ILE A 213 -10.80 9.26 -8.32
N ILE A 214 -10.31 8.53 -7.32
CA ILE A 214 -10.93 8.45 -6.00
C ILE A 214 -10.79 9.79 -5.28
N ALA A 215 -9.60 10.41 -5.32
CA ALA A 215 -9.32 11.67 -4.65
C ALA A 215 -10.21 12.82 -5.14
N GLU A 216 -10.60 12.84 -6.41
CA GLU A 216 -11.57 13.82 -6.94
C GLU A 216 -12.94 13.77 -6.24
N LYS A 217 -13.29 12.64 -5.62
CA LYS A 217 -14.57 12.46 -4.93
C LYS A 217 -14.50 12.67 -3.43
N VAL A 218 -13.43 12.19 -2.79
CA VAL A 218 -13.35 12.13 -1.33
C VAL A 218 -12.24 13.01 -0.73
N GLY A 219 -11.34 13.54 -1.56
CA GLY A 219 -10.16 14.30 -1.12
C GLY A 219 -8.89 13.46 -1.11
N ALA A 220 -7.77 14.09 -1.50
CA ALA A 220 -6.46 13.44 -1.58
C ALA A 220 -5.90 13.08 -0.19
N GLU A 221 -6.34 13.76 0.84
CA GLU A 221 -5.96 13.54 2.24
C GLU A 221 -6.34 12.15 2.75
N HIS A 222 -7.34 11.51 2.17
CA HIS A 222 -7.74 10.15 2.50
C HIS A 222 -6.84 9.07 1.87
N LEU A 223 -6.11 9.39 0.80
CA LEU A 223 -5.39 8.39 0.03
C LEU A 223 -4.02 8.05 0.63
N LEU A 224 -3.76 6.76 0.81
CA LEU A 224 -2.44 6.19 1.02
C LEU A 224 -2.11 5.34 -0.21
N HIS A 225 -1.14 5.80 -1.00
CA HIS A 225 -0.81 5.17 -2.28
C HIS A 225 -0.19 3.79 -2.08
N ALA A 226 -0.53 2.86 -2.96
CA ALA A 226 -0.03 1.50 -2.86
C ALA A 226 0.09 0.79 -4.21
N VAL A 227 0.94 -0.21 -4.26
CA VAL A 227 1.02 -1.17 -5.34
C VAL A 227 1.09 -2.58 -4.77
N ILE A 228 0.32 -3.50 -5.36
CA ILE A 228 0.36 -4.91 -4.97
C ILE A 228 1.01 -5.76 -6.05
N LYS A 229 1.86 -6.69 -5.64
CA LYS A 229 2.54 -7.67 -6.52
C LYS A 229 2.20 -9.08 -6.05
N VAL A 230 1.04 -9.57 -6.46
CA VAL A 230 0.51 -10.91 -6.16
C VAL A 230 0.11 -11.63 -7.44
N ALA A 231 0.52 -12.89 -7.58
CA ALA A 231 0.07 -13.77 -8.65
C ALA A 231 -1.13 -14.59 -8.17
N SER A 232 -2.31 -13.97 -8.09
CA SER A 232 -3.57 -14.62 -7.72
C SER A 232 -4.44 -14.82 -8.95
N HIS A 233 -5.09 -15.99 -9.04
CA HIS A 233 -6.00 -16.33 -10.11
C HIS A 233 -7.27 -16.98 -9.55
N LYS A 234 -8.32 -16.93 -10.36
CA LYS A 234 -9.57 -17.60 -10.03
C LYS A 234 -9.46 -19.09 -10.38
N GLU A 235 -9.80 -19.94 -9.43
CA GLU A 235 -9.91 -21.38 -9.63
C GLU A 235 -11.26 -21.85 -9.10
N ASN A 236 -12.08 -22.47 -9.98
CA ASN A 236 -13.44 -22.88 -9.65
C ASN A 236 -14.28 -21.74 -9.03
N ASP A 237 -14.65 -21.89 -7.77
CA ASP A 237 -15.48 -20.94 -7.00
C ASP A 237 -14.67 -20.05 -6.05
N GLY A 238 -13.32 -20.14 -6.08
CA GLY A 238 -12.41 -19.42 -5.19
C GLY A 238 -11.27 -18.69 -5.91
N TYR A 239 -10.32 -18.23 -5.11
CA TYR A 239 -9.07 -17.60 -5.57
C TYR A 239 -7.89 -18.34 -4.97
N VAL A 240 -6.85 -18.52 -5.77
CA VAL A 240 -5.64 -19.24 -5.40
C VAL A 240 -4.41 -18.38 -5.65
N PHE A 241 -3.48 -18.41 -4.72
CA PHE A 241 -2.17 -17.79 -4.82
C PHE A 241 -1.17 -18.51 -3.91
N ASN A 242 0.12 -18.37 -4.21
CA ASN A 242 1.18 -18.85 -3.33
C ASN A 242 1.68 -17.70 -2.44
N PRO A 243 1.44 -17.74 -1.11
CA PRO A 243 1.88 -16.68 -0.20
C PRO A 243 3.40 -16.45 -0.24
N GLU A 244 4.21 -17.52 -0.29
CA GLU A 244 5.66 -17.44 -0.27
C GLU A 244 6.27 -16.84 -1.55
N ALA A 245 5.58 -17.00 -2.70
CA ALA A 245 5.98 -16.42 -3.98
C ALA A 245 5.43 -15.00 -4.19
N THR A 246 4.65 -14.48 -3.25
CA THR A 246 4.01 -13.17 -3.34
C THR A 246 4.94 -12.10 -2.80
N LEU A 247 5.17 -11.03 -3.57
CA LEU A 247 5.92 -9.85 -3.10
C LEU A 247 5.09 -8.95 -2.18
N GLY A 248 3.76 -9.01 -2.28
CA GLY A 248 2.84 -8.35 -1.38
C GLY A 248 2.53 -6.91 -1.72
N ILE A 249 2.28 -6.12 -0.68
CA ILE A 249 1.81 -4.73 -0.75
C ILE A 249 2.97 -3.79 -0.44
N ILE A 250 3.21 -2.84 -1.34
CA ILE A 250 4.14 -1.74 -1.14
C ILE A 250 3.30 -0.48 -1.06
N PHE A 251 3.52 0.36 -0.05
CA PHE A 251 2.71 1.55 0.15
C PHE A 251 3.52 2.70 0.74
N GLY A 252 2.99 3.92 0.62
CA GLY A 252 3.66 5.10 1.15
C GLY A 252 2.89 6.37 0.89
N GLU A 253 3.40 7.45 1.48
CA GLU A 253 2.90 8.80 1.26
C GLU A 253 3.52 9.39 0.00
N VAL A 254 2.76 10.25 -0.71
CA VAL A 254 3.27 11.03 -1.84
C VAL A 254 3.88 12.36 -1.38
N SER A 255 3.24 13.02 -0.41
CA SER A 255 3.59 14.38 0.00
C SER A 255 3.89 14.54 1.50
N ALA A 256 3.81 13.46 2.27
CA ALA A 256 4.11 13.44 3.71
C ALA A 256 5.36 12.58 3.99
N PRO A 257 5.94 12.64 5.20
CA PRO A 257 7.01 11.74 5.60
C PRO A 257 6.62 10.27 5.41
N TYR A 258 7.56 9.45 4.97
CA TYR A 258 7.32 8.02 4.73
C TYR A 258 6.97 7.23 6.00
N ASP A 259 7.23 7.80 7.18
CA ASP A 259 6.91 7.27 8.50
C ASP A 259 5.71 7.98 9.15
N SER A 260 4.80 8.53 8.34
CA SER A 260 3.58 9.18 8.81
C SER A 260 2.75 8.26 9.74
N GLU A 261 1.87 8.85 10.56
CA GLU A 261 0.99 8.09 11.45
C GLU A 261 0.14 7.07 10.70
N ARG A 262 -0.32 7.40 9.47
CA ARG A 262 -1.10 6.49 8.63
C ARG A 262 -0.25 5.32 8.16
N VAL A 263 0.99 5.56 7.76
CA VAL A 263 1.94 4.50 7.38
C VAL A 263 2.21 3.58 8.56
N GLN A 264 2.47 4.14 9.75
CA GLN A 264 2.69 3.33 10.97
C GLN A 264 1.45 2.51 11.34
N ALA A 265 0.25 3.10 11.27
CA ALA A 265 -1.00 2.38 11.54
C ALA A 265 -1.22 1.19 10.60
N VAL A 266 -0.86 1.32 9.32
CA VAL A 266 -0.96 0.22 8.34
C VAL A 266 0.14 -0.83 8.58
N LEU A 267 1.37 -0.43 8.93
CA LEU A 267 2.43 -1.36 9.33
C LEU A 267 1.99 -2.20 10.55
N ASP A 268 1.41 -1.57 11.56
CA ASP A 268 0.89 -2.24 12.75
C ASP A 268 -0.31 -3.15 12.42
N LEU A 269 -1.21 -2.71 11.53
CA LEU A 269 -2.31 -3.53 11.04
C LEU A 269 -1.81 -4.82 10.39
N PHE A 270 -0.80 -4.73 9.52
CA PHE A 270 -0.29 -5.89 8.78
C PHE A 270 0.69 -6.74 9.60
N SER A 271 1.21 -6.21 10.71
CA SER A 271 2.13 -6.93 11.59
C SER A 271 1.49 -8.17 12.17
N GLY A 272 2.23 -9.29 12.16
CA GLY A 272 1.77 -10.58 12.65
C GLY A 272 0.75 -11.30 11.76
N THR A 273 0.49 -10.78 10.55
CA THR A 273 -0.34 -11.45 9.53
C THR A 273 0.52 -12.27 8.57
N GLY A 274 -0.12 -13.03 7.68
CA GLY A 274 0.56 -13.73 6.58
C GLY A 274 0.89 -12.83 5.38
N LEU A 275 0.48 -11.55 5.40
CA LEU A 275 0.73 -10.60 4.32
C LEU A 275 2.22 -10.28 4.21
N HIS A 276 2.74 -10.21 2.99
CA HIS A 276 4.00 -9.55 2.72
C HIS A 276 3.72 -8.06 2.45
N TYR A 277 4.49 -7.19 3.05
CA TYR A 277 4.29 -5.74 2.92
C TYR A 277 5.55 -4.96 3.25
N ARG A 278 5.64 -3.75 2.72
CA ARG A 278 6.65 -2.75 3.12
C ARG A 278 6.18 -1.34 2.84
N ALA A 279 6.62 -0.41 3.67
CA ALA A 279 6.51 1.02 3.37
C ALA A 279 7.69 1.50 2.51
N THR A 280 7.49 2.61 1.78
CA THR A 280 8.51 3.22 0.92
C THR A 280 8.32 4.73 0.83
N ASP A 281 9.39 5.46 0.58
CA ASP A 281 9.40 6.89 0.28
C ASP A 281 9.34 7.21 -1.23
N CYS A 282 9.28 6.17 -2.08
CA CYS A 282 9.21 6.29 -3.54
C CYS A 282 8.02 5.50 -4.11
N ILE A 283 6.84 5.69 -3.52
CA ILE A 283 5.65 4.89 -3.88
C ILE A 283 5.18 5.13 -5.32
N LEU A 284 5.26 6.35 -5.83
CA LEU A 284 4.88 6.63 -7.22
C LEU A 284 5.79 5.88 -8.19
N GLU A 285 7.09 5.86 -7.94
CA GLU A 285 8.07 5.13 -8.72
C GLU A 285 7.80 3.62 -8.72
N GLU A 286 7.40 3.06 -7.57
CA GLU A 286 7.01 1.64 -7.45
C GLU A 286 5.75 1.32 -8.26
N ILE A 287 4.73 2.18 -8.20
CA ILE A 287 3.50 2.05 -8.98
C ILE A 287 3.84 2.10 -10.48
N TRP A 288 4.58 3.11 -10.92
CA TRP A 288 4.96 3.27 -12.33
C TRP A 288 5.93 2.19 -12.82
N SER A 289 6.79 1.65 -11.97
CA SER A 289 7.64 0.51 -12.30
C SER A 289 6.81 -0.74 -12.61
N LYS A 290 5.77 -1.04 -11.81
CA LYS A 290 4.83 -2.13 -12.11
C LYS A 290 3.99 -1.82 -13.34
N PHE A 291 3.51 -0.60 -13.49
CA PHE A 291 2.73 -0.15 -14.64
C PHE A 291 3.51 -0.33 -15.96
N ARG A 292 4.81 -0.01 -15.96
CA ARG A 292 5.70 -0.27 -17.07
C ARG A 292 5.72 -1.75 -17.48
N LEU A 293 5.78 -2.67 -16.52
CA LEU A 293 5.70 -4.12 -16.81
C LEU A 293 4.36 -4.48 -17.45
N ASN A 294 3.27 -3.92 -16.92
CA ASN A 294 1.93 -4.17 -17.47
C ASN A 294 1.80 -3.66 -18.90
N VAL A 295 2.24 -2.45 -19.20
CA VAL A 295 2.14 -1.88 -20.55
C VAL A 295 3.12 -2.54 -21.51
N CYS A 296 4.41 -2.59 -21.17
CA CYS A 296 5.44 -2.99 -22.12
C CYS A 296 5.55 -4.51 -22.33
N ASN A 297 5.09 -5.30 -21.36
CA ASN A 297 5.22 -6.75 -21.40
C ASN A 297 3.86 -7.47 -21.54
N ASN A 298 2.81 -7.05 -20.81
CA ASN A 298 1.54 -7.77 -20.88
C ASN A 298 0.80 -7.50 -22.19
N LEU A 299 0.79 -6.26 -22.68
CA LEU A 299 -0.04 -5.88 -23.80
C LEU A 299 0.45 -6.47 -25.14
N PRO A 300 1.75 -6.37 -25.54
CA PRO A 300 2.21 -6.98 -26.78
C PRO A 300 2.09 -8.51 -26.75
N GLN A 301 2.34 -9.14 -25.58
CA GLN A 301 2.12 -10.57 -25.41
C GLN A 301 0.66 -10.96 -25.66
N ALA A 302 -0.29 -10.15 -25.17
CA ALA A 302 -1.72 -10.40 -25.35
C ALA A 302 -2.12 -10.33 -26.82
N ILE A 303 -1.59 -9.38 -27.59
CA ILE A 303 -1.84 -9.28 -29.03
C ILE A 303 -1.28 -10.49 -29.78
N LEU A 304 -0.06 -10.92 -29.43
CA LEU A 304 0.57 -12.08 -30.08
C LEU A 304 -0.04 -13.42 -29.67
N GLY A 305 -0.67 -13.50 -28.49
CA GLY A 305 -1.19 -14.75 -27.93
C GLY A 305 -0.11 -15.73 -27.45
N ALA A 306 1.12 -15.25 -27.19
CA ALA A 306 2.29 -16.09 -26.88
C ALA A 306 2.75 -15.91 -25.42
N GLY A 307 3.57 -16.85 -24.91
CA GLY A 307 4.23 -16.73 -23.62
C GLY A 307 5.31 -15.64 -23.60
N VAL A 308 5.76 -15.22 -22.40
CA VAL A 308 6.73 -14.13 -22.22
C VAL A 308 8.10 -14.36 -22.88
N GLY A 309 8.42 -15.60 -23.23
CA GLY A 309 9.65 -15.93 -23.99
C GLY A 309 9.73 -15.23 -25.35
N CYS A 310 8.59 -14.78 -25.91
CA CYS A 310 8.54 -14.06 -27.19
C CYS A 310 9.43 -12.82 -27.23
N TYR A 311 9.66 -12.14 -26.10
CA TYR A 311 10.53 -10.95 -26.04
C TYR A 311 12.01 -11.28 -26.17
N ARG A 312 12.43 -12.47 -25.74
CA ARG A 312 13.80 -12.97 -25.92
C ARG A 312 14.02 -13.47 -27.36
N ASP A 313 13.00 -14.13 -27.89
CA ASP A 313 13.12 -14.93 -29.12
C ASP A 313 12.76 -14.14 -30.39
N SER A 314 12.19 -12.91 -30.26
CA SER A 314 11.80 -12.06 -31.38
C SER A 314 12.29 -10.61 -31.24
N VAL A 315 13.11 -10.17 -32.18
CA VAL A 315 13.54 -8.76 -32.29
C VAL A 315 12.36 -7.81 -32.53
N HIS A 316 11.29 -8.28 -33.18
CA HIS A 316 10.11 -7.50 -33.45
C HIS A 316 9.27 -7.28 -32.16
N MET A 317 9.10 -8.33 -31.33
CA MET A 317 8.43 -8.20 -30.05
C MET A 317 9.20 -7.27 -29.11
N LYS A 318 10.52 -7.36 -29.13
CA LYS A 318 11.37 -6.42 -28.38
C LYS A 318 11.17 -4.98 -28.85
N ALA A 319 11.14 -4.74 -30.16
CA ALA A 319 10.96 -3.39 -30.72
C ALA A 319 9.59 -2.78 -30.34
N ILE A 320 8.50 -3.57 -30.33
CA ILE A 320 7.19 -3.12 -29.88
C ILE A 320 7.23 -2.75 -28.38
N SER A 321 7.81 -3.61 -27.56
CA SER A 321 7.98 -3.35 -26.10
C SER A 321 8.80 -2.08 -25.85
N ASP A 322 9.89 -1.88 -26.62
CA ASP A 322 10.75 -0.70 -26.50
C ASP A 322 10.02 0.59 -26.92
N GLY A 323 9.17 0.54 -27.97
CA GLY A 323 8.34 1.67 -28.39
C GLY A 323 7.32 2.08 -27.31
N LEU A 324 6.58 1.12 -26.76
CA LEU A 324 5.66 1.37 -25.65
C LEU A 324 6.38 1.93 -24.41
N ARG A 325 7.59 1.41 -24.14
CA ARG A 325 8.44 1.90 -23.06
C ARG A 325 8.87 3.34 -23.26
N ALA A 326 9.26 3.72 -24.46
CA ALA A 326 9.68 5.09 -24.76
C ALA A 326 8.57 6.11 -24.48
N GLU A 327 7.33 5.82 -24.91
CA GLU A 327 6.17 6.67 -24.65
C GLU A 327 5.85 6.77 -23.16
N LEU A 328 5.83 5.64 -22.45
CA LEU A 328 5.59 5.59 -20.99
C LEU A 328 6.64 6.38 -20.23
N MET A 329 7.92 6.20 -20.56
CA MET A 329 9.03 6.91 -19.89
C MET A 329 8.97 8.42 -20.13
N ALA A 330 8.59 8.87 -21.35
CA ALA A 330 8.42 10.29 -21.64
C ALA A 330 7.29 10.91 -20.80
N ILE A 331 6.17 10.19 -20.61
CA ILE A 331 5.06 10.63 -19.76
C ILE A 331 5.48 10.66 -18.29
N ALA A 332 6.18 9.61 -17.81
CA ALA A 332 6.66 9.55 -16.44
C ALA A 332 7.61 10.72 -16.12
N GLU A 333 8.55 11.01 -17.00
CA GLU A 333 9.49 12.13 -16.89
C GLU A 333 8.75 13.48 -16.84
N ALA A 334 7.77 13.69 -17.72
CA ALA A 334 6.96 14.91 -17.72
C ALA A 334 6.12 15.08 -16.46
N LYS A 335 5.72 13.97 -15.81
CA LYS A 335 5.06 13.97 -14.48
C LYS A 335 6.05 14.05 -13.32
N GLY A 336 7.37 14.14 -13.56
CA GLY A 336 8.41 14.21 -12.53
C GLY A 336 8.69 12.89 -11.82
N ILE A 337 8.33 11.75 -12.42
CA ILE A 337 8.46 10.42 -11.82
C ILE A 337 9.71 9.72 -12.36
N ASP A 338 10.68 9.47 -11.49
CA ASP A 338 11.92 8.77 -11.82
C ASP A 338 11.80 7.27 -11.48
N ILE A 339 11.32 6.48 -12.44
CA ILE A 339 11.09 5.04 -12.25
C ILE A 339 12.37 4.27 -11.85
N SER A 340 13.58 4.84 -12.04
CA SER A 340 14.84 4.20 -11.65
C SER A 340 15.00 4.10 -10.13
N LYS A 341 14.29 4.89 -9.36
CA LYS A 341 14.28 4.86 -7.89
C LYS A 341 13.49 3.69 -7.30
N ALA A 342 12.60 3.06 -8.10
CA ALA A 342 11.86 1.90 -7.64
C ALA A 342 12.80 0.75 -7.27
N ASP A 343 12.49 0.04 -6.18
CA ASP A 343 13.26 -1.13 -5.75
C ASP A 343 13.07 -2.29 -6.74
N VAL A 344 14.06 -2.47 -7.62
CA VAL A 344 14.08 -3.56 -8.59
C VAL A 344 14.61 -4.88 -8.01
N SER A 345 15.11 -4.86 -6.76
CA SER A 345 15.67 -6.05 -6.11
C SER A 345 14.60 -7.08 -5.76
N SER A 346 13.40 -6.63 -5.47
CA SER A 346 12.25 -7.45 -5.10
C SER A 346 11.69 -8.34 -6.24
N GLY A 347 12.20 -8.21 -7.47
CA GLY A 347 11.76 -9.02 -8.62
C GLY A 347 12.74 -10.10 -9.09
N ARG A 348 13.90 -10.25 -8.44
CA ARG A 348 14.98 -11.15 -8.92
C ARG A 348 14.87 -12.61 -8.47
N GLY A 349 13.81 -13.01 -7.79
CA GLY A 349 13.75 -14.31 -7.09
C GLY A 349 13.32 -15.54 -7.91
N SER A 350 12.61 -15.41 -9.02
CA SER A 350 12.26 -16.56 -9.86
C SER A 350 12.29 -16.21 -11.33
N ALA A 351 13.00 -17.03 -12.11
CA ALA A 351 12.93 -16.94 -13.57
C ALA A 351 11.48 -17.25 -14.01
N VAL A 352 10.78 -16.24 -14.53
CA VAL A 352 9.45 -16.42 -15.12
C VAL A 352 9.57 -17.39 -16.29
N PRO A 353 8.81 -18.51 -16.28
CA PRO A 353 8.93 -19.50 -17.37
C PRO A 353 8.54 -18.86 -18.71
N PRO A 354 9.20 -19.21 -19.83
CA PRO A 354 8.94 -18.61 -21.14
C PRO A 354 7.47 -18.76 -21.60
N THR A 355 6.78 -19.77 -21.07
CA THR A 355 5.36 -20.05 -21.34
C THR A 355 4.39 -19.20 -20.53
N ALA A 356 4.87 -18.41 -19.55
CA ALA A 356 4.00 -17.60 -18.67
C ALA A 356 3.15 -16.63 -19.50
N ARG A 357 1.88 -16.53 -19.12
CA ARG A 357 0.84 -15.70 -19.73
C ARG A 357 0.36 -14.70 -18.67
N TYR A 358 0.49 -13.42 -18.94
CA TYR A 358 0.08 -12.38 -18.01
C TYR A 358 -1.43 -12.09 -18.09
N SER A 359 -1.92 -11.29 -17.14
CA SER A 359 -3.36 -11.09 -16.88
C SER A 359 -4.15 -10.66 -18.13
N THR A 360 -3.63 -9.75 -18.95
CA THR A 360 -4.33 -9.29 -20.17
C THR A 360 -4.55 -10.43 -21.16
N LEU A 361 -3.54 -11.28 -21.37
CA LEU A 361 -3.68 -12.46 -22.22
C LEU A 361 -4.62 -13.49 -21.61
N GLN A 362 -4.55 -13.70 -20.28
CA GLN A 362 -5.47 -14.61 -19.57
C GLN A 362 -6.94 -14.14 -19.68
N ASP A 363 -7.18 -12.81 -19.65
CA ASP A 363 -8.53 -12.28 -19.84
C ASP A 363 -9.03 -12.53 -21.27
N LEU A 364 -8.21 -12.27 -22.30
CA LEU A 364 -8.56 -12.54 -23.70
C LEU A 364 -8.80 -14.04 -23.96
N ASP A 365 -7.93 -14.92 -23.46
CA ASP A 365 -8.07 -16.39 -23.60
C ASP A 365 -9.37 -16.91 -22.96
N ALA A 366 -9.84 -16.25 -21.92
CA ALA A 366 -11.07 -16.59 -21.21
C ALA A 366 -12.32 -15.86 -21.77
N GLY A 367 -12.19 -15.14 -22.89
CA GLY A 367 -13.29 -14.36 -23.48
C GLY A 367 -13.77 -13.22 -22.58
N ARG A 368 -12.89 -12.66 -21.74
CA ARG A 368 -13.22 -11.53 -20.86
C ARG A 368 -12.66 -10.24 -21.44
N HIS A 369 -13.35 -9.14 -21.17
CA HIS A 369 -12.79 -7.80 -21.39
C HIS A 369 -11.58 -7.56 -20.49
N THR A 370 -10.57 -6.93 -21.05
CA THR A 370 -9.30 -6.63 -20.41
C THR A 370 -9.37 -5.30 -19.64
N GLU A 371 -8.26 -4.91 -19.03
CA GLU A 371 -8.11 -3.59 -18.40
C GLU A 371 -7.33 -2.61 -19.31
N ILE A 372 -7.51 -2.71 -20.63
CA ILE A 372 -6.76 -1.89 -21.61
C ILE A 372 -7.01 -0.38 -21.44
N ASP A 373 -8.22 0.00 -21.00
CA ASP A 373 -8.58 1.41 -20.73
C ASP A 373 -7.73 2.02 -19.60
N MET A 374 -7.35 1.17 -18.62
CA MET A 374 -6.46 1.53 -17.51
C MET A 374 -4.97 1.55 -17.94
N PHE A 375 -4.58 0.74 -18.90
CA PHE A 375 -3.20 0.65 -19.38
C PHE A 375 -2.92 1.67 -20.49
N SER A 376 -3.03 1.27 -21.75
CA SER A 376 -2.80 2.19 -22.88
C SER A 376 -3.79 3.35 -22.88
N GLY A 377 -5.05 3.13 -22.48
CA GLY A 377 -6.04 4.20 -22.40
C GLY A 377 -5.61 5.35 -21.46
N ALA A 378 -5.04 5.03 -20.31
CA ALA A 378 -4.50 6.05 -19.38
C ALA A 378 -3.32 6.80 -19.99
N LEU A 379 -2.35 6.10 -20.62
CA LEU A 379 -1.20 6.75 -21.29
C LEU A 379 -1.63 7.64 -22.45
N ILE A 380 -2.64 7.24 -23.24
CA ILE A 380 -3.19 8.06 -24.31
C ILE A 380 -3.81 9.36 -23.76
N ARG A 381 -4.56 9.28 -22.64
CA ARG A 381 -5.13 10.47 -21.98
C ARG A 381 -4.04 11.40 -21.49
N MET A 382 -3.08 10.87 -20.70
CA MET A 382 -1.95 11.65 -20.18
C MET A 382 -1.08 12.23 -21.30
N GLY A 383 -0.83 11.46 -22.37
CA GLY A 383 -0.10 11.94 -23.53
C GLY A 383 -0.77 13.14 -24.20
N LYS A 384 -2.11 13.11 -24.35
CA LYS A 384 -2.88 14.24 -24.88
C LYS A 384 -2.80 15.47 -23.99
N GLU A 385 -2.90 15.31 -22.69
CA GLU A 385 -2.80 16.39 -21.70
C GLU A 385 -1.42 17.04 -21.67
N LEU A 386 -0.36 16.22 -21.82
CA LEU A 386 1.03 16.67 -21.79
C LEU A 386 1.60 17.04 -23.16
N GLY A 387 0.83 16.85 -24.25
CA GLY A 387 1.31 17.07 -25.62
C GLY A 387 2.36 16.05 -26.07
N ILE A 388 2.38 14.86 -25.49
CA ILE A 388 3.30 13.76 -25.82
C ILE A 388 2.58 12.76 -26.73
N PRO A 389 3.06 12.50 -27.97
CA PRO A 389 2.46 11.50 -28.85
C PRO A 389 2.60 10.08 -28.29
N THR A 390 1.54 9.27 -28.47
CA THR A 390 1.49 7.88 -27.98
C THR A 390 1.07 6.87 -29.07
N PRO A 391 1.69 6.86 -30.27
CA PRO A 391 1.25 6.02 -31.38
C PRO A 391 1.33 4.50 -31.07
N TYR A 392 2.31 4.04 -30.33
CA TYR A 392 2.39 2.63 -29.93
C TYR A 392 1.25 2.24 -28.97
N ASN A 393 0.93 3.10 -28.02
CA ASN A 393 -0.19 2.85 -27.10
C ASN A 393 -1.54 2.96 -27.82
N GLU A 394 -1.73 3.90 -28.75
CA GLU A 394 -2.95 4.01 -29.57
C GLU A 394 -3.17 2.75 -30.40
N PHE A 395 -2.14 2.29 -31.11
CA PHE A 395 -2.21 1.06 -31.90
C PHE A 395 -2.53 -0.15 -30.98
N THR A 396 -1.83 -0.28 -29.86
CA THR A 396 -2.02 -1.38 -28.90
C THR A 396 -3.42 -1.37 -28.31
N TYR A 397 -3.92 -0.20 -27.97
CA TYR A 397 -5.28 -0.02 -27.44
C TYR A 397 -6.33 -0.55 -28.44
N HIS A 398 -6.27 -0.08 -29.69
CA HIS A 398 -7.24 -0.49 -30.69
C HIS A 398 -7.13 -1.96 -31.06
N MET A 399 -5.92 -2.53 -31.10
CA MET A 399 -5.73 -3.96 -31.33
C MET A 399 -6.37 -4.82 -30.24
N ILE A 400 -6.19 -4.45 -28.98
CA ILE A 400 -6.80 -5.21 -27.87
C ILE A 400 -8.31 -5.02 -27.86
N LYS A 401 -8.83 -3.83 -28.11
CA LYS A 401 -10.27 -3.60 -28.27
C LYS A 401 -10.87 -4.45 -29.39
N ALA A 402 -10.21 -4.54 -30.52
CA ALA A 402 -10.65 -5.40 -31.63
C ALA A 402 -10.62 -6.90 -31.25
N LEU A 403 -9.65 -7.33 -30.42
CA LEU A 403 -9.63 -8.70 -29.90
C LEU A 403 -10.78 -8.95 -28.89
N GLU A 404 -11.16 -7.99 -28.09
CA GLU A 404 -12.33 -8.04 -27.23
C GLU A 404 -13.61 -8.17 -28.07
N GLU A 405 -13.78 -7.34 -29.10
CA GLU A 405 -14.90 -7.39 -30.04
C GLU A 405 -14.98 -8.73 -30.78
N LYS A 406 -13.83 -9.30 -31.15
CA LYS A 406 -13.77 -10.65 -31.73
C LYS A 406 -14.27 -11.70 -30.75
N ASN A 407 -13.86 -11.63 -29.47
CA ASN A 407 -14.31 -12.54 -28.43
C ASN A 407 -15.81 -12.41 -28.14
N ASP A 408 -16.38 -11.23 -28.34
CA ASP A 408 -17.82 -10.96 -28.25
C ASP A 408 -18.60 -11.48 -29.47
N GLY A 409 -17.94 -12.09 -30.46
CA GLY A 409 -18.57 -12.66 -31.67
C GLY A 409 -18.84 -11.63 -32.76
N ARG A 410 -18.29 -10.39 -32.69
CA ARG A 410 -18.62 -9.29 -33.63
C ARG A 410 -18.15 -9.54 -35.06
N PHE A 411 -17.16 -10.41 -35.27
CA PHE A 411 -16.57 -10.75 -36.58
C PHE A 411 -16.93 -12.17 -37.02
N ASP A 412 -18.02 -12.73 -36.50
CA ASP A 412 -18.54 -13.99 -36.99
C ASP A 412 -19.43 -13.74 -38.23
N TYR A 413 -18.82 -13.97 -39.39
CA TYR A 413 -19.51 -13.83 -40.68
C TYR A 413 -20.12 -15.15 -41.20
N SER A 414 -20.11 -16.21 -40.40
CA SER A 414 -20.56 -17.56 -40.81
C SER A 414 -22.06 -17.66 -41.11
N GLY A 415 -22.84 -16.61 -40.84
CA GLY A 415 -24.30 -16.55 -41.12
C GLY A 415 -24.74 -15.48 -42.11
N SER A 416 -23.81 -14.79 -42.80
CA SER A 416 -24.16 -13.66 -43.71
C SER A 416 -24.14 -13.99 -45.21
N GLU A 417 -24.26 -15.29 -45.58
CA GLU A 417 -24.58 -15.67 -46.97
C GLU A 417 -26.08 -15.87 -47.10
N GLU A 418 -26.86 -14.79 -47.21
CA GLU A 418 -28.17 -14.73 -47.90
C GLU A 418 -28.24 -13.46 -48.74
#